data_a973bcfb8d15e751acc6dc2e40db7ff3
#
_entry.id   a973bcfb8d15e751acc6dc2e40db7ff3
#
_cell.length_a   1.000
_cell.length_b   1.000
_cell.length_c   1.000
_cell.angle_alpha   90.00
_cell.angle_beta   90.00
_cell.angle_gamma   90.00
#
_symmetry.space_group_name_H-M   'P 1'
#
loop_
_entity.id
_entity.type
_entity.pdbx_description
1 polymer ?
#
loop_
_entity_poly.entity_id
_entity_poly.type
_entity_poly.pdbx_seq_one_letter_code
_entity_poly.pdbx_strand_id
1 'polypeptide(L)'
;MLRRLHPDQPDTFTFAPANHAWAEAQITKFPEGRQASAVIPLLWRAQEQEGWLTRPALECVAEMLGMAYIRVLEVATFYFMFQLQPVGRIAHFQVCGTTSCLICGAEDLISVCKEKIASEPHDISQNGKFSWEEVECLGACANAPMVQIGKDYYEDLTTEKFSDLIDEFDNGNVPIPGPQNGRYAAEPEGGLTSLKAYTKSATIYNASAQTAVDLNDTVKRIDGTEVPLLTPWLSKIKKSKKMLPKT
;
A
#
# COMPACT_ATOMS: atom_id res chain seq x y z
N MET A 1 -8.50 13.66 -14.92
CA MET A 1 -8.22 12.58 -15.90
C MET A 1 -9.22 11.46 -15.69
N LEU A 2 -9.78 10.89 -16.77
CA LEU A 2 -10.69 9.74 -16.64
C LEU A 2 -9.88 8.48 -16.39
N ARG A 3 -10.00 7.91 -15.17
CA ARG A 3 -9.37 6.62 -14.83
C ARG A 3 -10.24 5.48 -15.35
N ARG A 4 -9.64 4.56 -16.09
CA ARG A 4 -10.31 3.41 -16.70
C ARG A 4 -9.56 2.13 -16.37
N LEU A 5 -10.28 1.03 -16.34
CA LEU A 5 -9.67 -0.30 -16.25
C LEU A 5 -8.80 -0.57 -17.49
N HIS A 6 -7.71 -1.28 -17.28
CA HIS A 6 -6.89 -1.79 -18.38
C HIS A 6 -7.75 -2.59 -19.38
N PRO A 7 -7.50 -2.46 -20.69
CA PRO A 7 -8.30 -3.18 -21.70
C PRO A 7 -8.16 -4.69 -21.59
N ASP A 8 -6.98 -5.19 -21.29
CA ASP A 8 -6.72 -6.61 -21.13
C ASP A 8 -7.02 -7.01 -19.68
N GLN A 9 -7.99 -7.89 -19.52
CA GLN A 9 -8.47 -8.37 -18.23
C GLN A 9 -8.27 -9.87 -18.11
N PRO A 10 -7.92 -10.40 -16.92
CA PRO A 10 -7.95 -11.84 -16.70
C PRO A 10 -9.39 -12.36 -16.75
N ASP A 11 -9.55 -13.66 -17.05
CA ASP A 11 -10.88 -14.27 -17.14
C ASP A 11 -11.56 -14.41 -15.78
N THR A 12 -10.79 -14.61 -14.70
CA THR A 12 -11.30 -14.90 -13.37
C THR A 12 -10.46 -14.26 -12.28
N PHE A 13 -11.07 -14.09 -11.11
CA PHE A 13 -10.42 -13.73 -9.87
C PHE A 13 -11.06 -14.51 -8.71
N THR A 14 -10.24 -14.99 -7.80
CA THR A 14 -10.67 -15.55 -6.51
C THR A 14 -9.69 -15.13 -5.44
N PHE A 15 -10.19 -14.75 -4.27
CA PHE A 15 -9.31 -14.55 -3.13
C PHE A 15 -8.62 -15.87 -2.74
N ALA A 16 -7.33 -15.81 -2.45
CA ALA A 16 -6.63 -16.91 -1.79
C ALA A 16 -7.36 -17.27 -0.47
N PRO A 17 -7.30 -18.52 0.00
CA PRO A 17 -8.12 -18.95 1.15
C PRO A 17 -7.95 -18.07 2.39
N ALA A 18 -6.73 -17.64 2.72
CA ALA A 18 -6.48 -16.75 3.84
C ALA A 18 -7.06 -15.35 3.62
N ASN A 19 -6.96 -14.82 2.41
CA ASN A 19 -7.53 -13.52 2.05
C ASN A 19 -9.06 -13.55 2.03
N HIS A 20 -9.65 -14.66 1.60
CA HIS A 20 -11.11 -14.85 1.66
C HIS A 20 -11.60 -14.85 3.11
N ALA A 21 -10.97 -15.63 3.98
CA ALA A 21 -11.29 -15.66 5.40
C ALA A 21 -11.10 -14.28 6.07
N TRP A 22 -10.05 -13.55 5.67
CA TRP A 22 -9.83 -12.18 6.11
C TRP A 22 -10.96 -11.24 5.65
N ALA A 23 -11.38 -11.34 4.37
CA ALA A 23 -12.44 -10.50 3.80
C ALA A 23 -13.79 -10.76 4.51
N GLU A 24 -14.16 -12.01 4.75
CA GLU A 24 -15.35 -12.36 5.54
C GLU A 24 -15.29 -11.77 6.96
N ALA A 25 -14.14 -11.91 7.63
CA ALA A 25 -13.95 -11.32 8.96
C ALA A 25 -14.01 -9.78 8.93
N GLN A 26 -13.49 -9.16 7.89
CA GLN A 26 -13.55 -7.70 7.71
C GLN A 26 -14.99 -7.20 7.58
N ILE A 27 -15.83 -7.90 6.83
CA ILE A 27 -17.26 -7.58 6.67
C ILE A 27 -17.97 -7.57 8.03
N THR A 28 -17.62 -8.47 8.95
CA THR A 28 -18.26 -8.56 10.27
C THR A 28 -18.00 -7.35 11.19
N LYS A 29 -17.09 -6.45 10.83
CA LYS A 29 -16.87 -5.20 11.57
C LYS A 29 -18.03 -4.23 11.43
N PHE A 30 -18.86 -4.41 10.41
CA PHE A 30 -19.97 -3.53 10.09
C PHE A 30 -21.29 -4.14 10.53
N PRO A 31 -22.27 -3.33 10.96
CA PRO A 31 -23.60 -3.81 11.32
C PRO A 31 -24.30 -4.52 10.16
N GLU A 32 -25.26 -5.37 10.48
CA GLU A 32 -26.11 -6.01 9.47
C GLU A 32 -26.78 -4.96 8.57
N GLY A 33 -26.78 -5.21 7.26
CA GLY A 33 -27.28 -4.27 6.26
C GLY A 33 -26.31 -3.11 5.92
N ARG A 34 -25.12 -3.07 6.52
CA ARG A 34 -24.08 -2.04 6.26
C ARG A 34 -22.78 -2.62 5.71
N GLN A 35 -22.81 -3.82 5.16
CA GLN A 35 -21.64 -4.54 4.62
C GLN A 35 -20.95 -3.78 3.49
N ALA A 36 -21.68 -2.94 2.74
CA ALA A 36 -21.13 -2.07 1.70
C ALA A 36 -19.96 -1.19 2.19
N SER A 37 -19.91 -0.87 3.49
CA SER A 37 -18.82 -0.11 4.10
C SER A 37 -17.46 -0.84 4.07
N ALA A 38 -17.46 -2.16 3.82
CA ALA A 38 -16.24 -2.94 3.68
C ALA A 38 -15.61 -2.86 2.26
N VAL A 39 -16.21 -2.10 1.33
CA VAL A 39 -15.74 -2.07 -0.08
C VAL A 39 -14.28 -1.65 -0.21
N ILE A 40 -13.86 -0.58 0.47
CA ILE A 40 -12.47 -0.09 0.40
C ILE A 40 -11.46 -1.13 0.92
N PRO A 41 -11.61 -1.68 2.14
CA PRO A 41 -10.66 -2.68 2.63
C PRO A 41 -10.65 -3.97 1.79
N LEU A 42 -11.77 -4.40 1.21
CA LEU A 42 -11.80 -5.58 0.34
C LEU A 42 -11.11 -5.31 -0.99
N LEU A 43 -11.34 -4.14 -1.60
CA LEU A 43 -10.63 -3.73 -2.82
C LEU A 43 -9.11 -3.62 -2.56
N TRP A 44 -8.73 -3.06 -1.42
CA TRP A 44 -7.32 -2.97 -1.04
C TRP A 44 -6.68 -4.36 -0.94
N ARG A 45 -7.37 -5.31 -0.28
CA ARG A 45 -6.89 -6.70 -0.16
C ARG A 45 -6.80 -7.41 -1.51
N ALA A 46 -7.75 -7.18 -2.41
CA ALA A 46 -7.69 -7.71 -3.77
C ALA A 46 -6.51 -7.15 -4.55
N GLN A 47 -6.25 -5.83 -4.43
CA GLN A 47 -5.09 -5.20 -5.04
C GLN A 47 -3.77 -5.72 -4.48
N GLU A 48 -3.67 -5.92 -3.18
CA GLU A 48 -2.47 -6.50 -2.56
C GLU A 48 -2.19 -7.91 -3.10
N GLN A 49 -3.23 -8.71 -3.34
CA GLN A 49 -3.08 -10.04 -3.91
C GLN A 49 -2.61 -10.02 -5.37
N GLU A 50 -3.23 -9.19 -6.22
CA GLU A 50 -2.98 -9.19 -7.67
C GLU A 50 -2.01 -8.10 -8.12
N GLY A 51 -1.74 -7.11 -7.27
CA GLY A 51 -0.97 -5.91 -7.56
C GLY A 51 -1.81 -4.79 -8.19
N TRP A 52 -2.97 -5.09 -8.76
CA TRP A 52 -3.90 -4.14 -9.36
C TRP A 52 -5.33 -4.67 -9.31
N LEU A 53 -6.32 -3.79 -9.49
CA LEU A 53 -7.73 -4.15 -9.47
C LEU A 53 -8.21 -4.54 -10.87
N THR A 54 -8.47 -5.82 -11.06
CA THR A 54 -9.06 -6.37 -12.27
C THR A 54 -10.58 -6.28 -12.23
N ARG A 55 -11.21 -6.33 -13.39
CA ARG A 55 -12.68 -6.39 -13.47
C ARG A 55 -13.27 -7.57 -12.70
N PRO A 56 -12.76 -8.81 -12.85
CA PRO A 56 -13.25 -9.94 -12.05
C PRO A 56 -13.06 -9.75 -10.54
N ALA A 57 -11.99 -9.03 -10.11
CA ALA A 57 -11.81 -8.72 -8.69
C ALA A 57 -12.88 -7.75 -8.18
N LEU A 58 -13.24 -6.73 -8.96
CA LEU A 58 -14.34 -5.81 -8.64
C LEU A 58 -15.68 -6.53 -8.57
N GLU A 59 -15.95 -7.44 -9.51
CA GLU A 59 -17.15 -8.27 -9.54
C GLU A 59 -17.24 -9.20 -8.32
N CYS A 60 -16.14 -9.85 -7.94
CA CYS A 60 -16.05 -10.68 -6.74
C CYS A 60 -16.36 -9.87 -5.46
N VAL A 61 -15.75 -8.69 -5.31
CA VAL A 61 -16.03 -7.81 -4.16
C VAL A 61 -17.49 -7.33 -4.17
N ALA A 62 -18.04 -7.01 -5.33
CA ALA A 62 -19.45 -6.62 -5.48
C ALA A 62 -20.40 -7.74 -5.01
N GLU A 63 -20.13 -8.98 -5.40
CA GLU A 63 -20.90 -10.16 -4.99
C GLU A 63 -20.82 -10.38 -3.47
N MET A 64 -19.62 -10.37 -2.90
CA MET A 64 -19.41 -10.55 -1.46
C MET A 64 -20.17 -9.51 -0.60
N LEU A 65 -20.32 -8.29 -1.12
CA LEU A 65 -20.98 -7.20 -0.41
C LEU A 65 -22.45 -6.99 -0.78
N GLY A 66 -22.98 -7.76 -1.75
CA GLY A 66 -24.32 -7.55 -2.29
C GLY A 66 -24.50 -6.19 -2.97
N MET A 67 -23.46 -5.65 -3.57
CA MET A 67 -23.42 -4.37 -4.25
C MET A 67 -23.54 -4.53 -5.77
N ALA A 68 -24.12 -3.53 -6.44
CA ALA A 68 -24.01 -3.48 -7.89
C ALA A 68 -22.56 -3.21 -8.31
N TYR A 69 -22.07 -3.91 -9.33
CA TYR A 69 -20.71 -3.75 -9.88
C TYR A 69 -20.32 -2.27 -10.10
N ILE A 70 -21.24 -1.49 -10.69
CA ILE A 70 -20.99 -0.07 -10.98
C ILE A 70 -20.64 0.74 -9.72
N ARG A 71 -21.21 0.39 -8.56
CA ARG A 71 -20.92 1.08 -7.29
C ARG A 71 -19.53 0.74 -6.75
N VAL A 72 -19.08 -0.48 -6.96
CA VAL A 72 -17.71 -0.88 -6.61
C VAL A 72 -16.71 -0.23 -7.57
N LEU A 73 -17.04 -0.19 -8.87
CA LEU A 73 -16.22 0.50 -9.88
C LEU A 73 -16.09 2.00 -9.60
N GLU A 74 -17.16 2.68 -9.17
CA GLU A 74 -17.12 4.08 -8.75
C GLU A 74 -16.07 4.30 -7.65
N VAL A 75 -16.04 3.44 -6.63
CA VAL A 75 -15.06 3.53 -5.54
C VAL A 75 -13.64 3.30 -6.06
N ALA A 76 -13.44 2.25 -6.87
CA ALA A 76 -12.13 1.92 -7.42
C ALA A 76 -11.57 3.03 -8.33
N THR A 77 -12.43 3.69 -9.11
CA THR A 77 -12.00 4.79 -9.98
C THR A 77 -11.84 6.13 -9.25
N PHE A 78 -12.55 6.33 -8.14
CA PHE A 78 -12.48 7.55 -7.36
C PHE A 78 -11.19 7.65 -6.53
N TYR A 79 -10.80 6.59 -5.83
CA TYR A 79 -9.61 6.60 -4.97
C TYR A 79 -8.35 6.29 -5.77
N PHE A 80 -7.41 7.25 -5.81
CA PHE A 80 -6.14 7.15 -6.56
C PHE A 80 -5.20 6.07 -6.02
N MET A 81 -5.38 5.62 -4.78
CA MET A 81 -4.60 4.50 -4.23
C MET A 81 -4.86 3.17 -4.94
N PHE A 82 -5.96 3.04 -5.67
CA PHE A 82 -6.25 1.82 -6.41
C PHE A 82 -5.61 1.84 -7.78
N GLN A 83 -4.84 0.81 -8.09
CA GLN A 83 -4.23 0.61 -9.38
C GLN A 83 -5.24 -0.07 -10.32
N LEU A 84 -5.52 0.55 -11.46
CA LEU A 84 -6.47 0.03 -12.46
C LEU A 84 -5.75 -0.54 -13.68
N GLN A 85 -4.43 -0.62 -13.62
CA GLN A 85 -3.53 -1.15 -14.63
C GLN A 85 -2.53 -2.09 -13.97
N PRO A 86 -1.99 -3.07 -14.69
CA PRO A 86 -0.93 -3.94 -14.18
C PRO A 86 0.24 -3.14 -13.65
N VAL A 87 0.83 -3.61 -12.57
CA VAL A 87 2.04 -3.03 -11.95
C VAL A 87 3.21 -4.02 -11.98
N GLY A 88 4.40 -3.52 -11.78
CA GLY A 88 5.60 -4.37 -11.69
C GLY A 88 5.45 -5.45 -10.62
N ARG A 89 5.90 -6.68 -10.92
CA ARG A 89 5.71 -7.85 -10.03
C ARG A 89 6.48 -7.76 -8.71
N ILE A 90 7.55 -6.95 -8.64
CA ILE A 90 8.36 -6.78 -7.43
C ILE A 90 7.92 -5.51 -6.71
N ALA A 91 7.95 -4.36 -7.40
CA ALA A 91 7.61 -3.09 -6.80
C ALA A 91 6.95 -2.12 -7.78
N HIS A 92 6.09 -1.27 -7.22
CA HIS A 92 5.51 -0.11 -7.88
C HIS A 92 5.96 1.13 -7.11
N PHE A 93 6.66 2.03 -7.80
CA PHE A 93 7.26 3.23 -7.21
C PHE A 93 6.32 4.42 -7.42
N GLN A 94 5.85 5.02 -6.33
CA GLN A 94 4.96 6.18 -6.35
C GLN A 94 5.73 7.41 -5.88
N VAL A 95 6.17 8.21 -6.84
CA VAL A 95 6.97 9.42 -6.58
C VAL A 95 6.05 10.59 -6.26
N CYS A 96 6.22 11.20 -5.10
CA CYS A 96 5.47 12.41 -4.74
C CYS A 96 5.90 13.59 -5.61
N GLY A 97 5.00 14.08 -6.47
CA GLY A 97 5.22 15.18 -7.43
C GLY A 97 4.69 16.54 -6.98
N THR A 98 4.34 16.74 -5.70
CA THR A 98 3.78 18.03 -5.26
C THR A 98 4.85 19.01 -4.77
N THR A 99 4.46 20.25 -4.58
CA THR A 99 5.33 21.43 -4.43
C THR A 99 6.57 21.22 -3.55
N SER A 100 6.40 20.66 -2.35
CA SER A 100 7.55 20.48 -1.44
C SER A 100 8.56 19.46 -2.00
N CYS A 101 8.09 18.34 -2.53
CA CYS A 101 8.95 17.32 -3.13
C CYS A 101 9.59 17.83 -4.43
N LEU A 102 8.85 18.59 -5.26
CA LEU A 102 9.41 19.21 -6.47
C LEU A 102 10.56 20.15 -6.12
N ILE A 103 10.37 21.03 -5.15
CA ILE A 103 11.42 21.98 -4.71
C ILE A 103 12.66 21.23 -4.17
N CYS A 104 12.45 20.06 -3.57
CA CYS A 104 13.50 19.24 -2.99
C CYS A 104 14.12 18.21 -3.97
N GLY A 105 13.71 18.21 -5.25
CA GLY A 105 14.33 17.37 -6.29
C GLY A 105 13.52 16.16 -6.75
N ALA A 106 12.18 16.15 -6.60
CA ALA A 106 11.34 15.04 -7.08
C ALA A 106 11.42 14.85 -8.60
N GLU A 107 11.65 15.89 -9.40
CA GLU A 107 11.86 15.78 -10.86
C GLU A 107 13.11 14.93 -11.19
N ASP A 108 14.15 15.03 -10.37
CA ASP A 108 15.35 14.21 -10.54
C ASP A 108 15.06 12.74 -10.20
N LEU A 109 14.23 12.46 -9.19
CA LEU A 109 13.76 11.10 -8.89
C LEU A 109 12.89 10.52 -10.02
N ILE A 110 12.03 11.34 -10.62
CA ILE A 110 11.24 10.95 -11.81
C ILE A 110 12.18 10.62 -12.99
N SER A 111 13.27 11.37 -13.14
CA SER A 111 14.26 11.09 -14.17
C SER A 111 14.95 9.74 -13.95
N VAL A 112 15.26 9.37 -12.71
CA VAL A 112 15.76 8.03 -12.36
C VAL A 112 14.75 6.95 -12.71
N CYS A 113 13.44 7.15 -12.44
CA CYS A 113 12.40 6.21 -12.84
C CYS A 113 12.35 6.00 -14.36
N LYS A 114 12.43 7.10 -15.14
CA LYS A 114 12.43 7.05 -16.61
C LYS A 114 13.63 6.29 -17.15
N GLU A 115 14.79 6.43 -16.54
CA GLU A 115 16.01 5.75 -16.95
C GLU A 115 16.03 4.27 -16.56
N LYS A 116 15.70 3.95 -15.31
CA LYS A 116 15.88 2.61 -14.74
C LYS A 116 14.66 1.70 -14.84
N ILE A 117 13.46 2.25 -14.95
CA ILE A 117 12.21 1.46 -14.91
C ILE A 117 11.55 1.48 -16.28
N ALA A 118 10.95 2.59 -16.66
CA ALA A 118 10.27 2.77 -17.94
C ALA A 118 10.15 4.26 -18.28
N SER A 119 10.16 4.60 -19.57
CA SER A 119 10.11 5.99 -20.05
C SER A 119 8.84 6.72 -19.67
N GLU A 120 7.72 6.00 -19.58
CA GLU A 120 6.43 6.58 -19.27
C GLU A 120 5.88 6.04 -17.94
N PRO A 121 5.15 6.88 -17.17
CA PRO A 121 4.47 6.42 -15.96
C PRO A 121 3.43 5.34 -16.29
N HIS A 122 3.26 4.40 -15.37
CA HIS A 122 2.43 3.21 -15.48
C HIS A 122 2.94 2.11 -16.42
N ASP A 123 3.97 2.37 -17.22
CA ASP A 123 4.61 1.32 -17.99
C ASP A 123 5.40 0.36 -17.09
N ILE A 124 5.43 -0.90 -17.49
CA ILE A 124 6.18 -1.94 -16.79
C ILE A 124 7.57 -2.05 -17.41
N SER A 125 8.60 -2.18 -16.57
CA SER A 125 9.97 -2.40 -16.99
C SER A 125 10.09 -3.63 -17.90
N GLN A 126 11.10 -3.66 -18.81
CA GLN A 126 11.28 -4.75 -19.78
C GLN A 126 11.37 -6.14 -19.15
N ASN A 127 11.89 -6.24 -17.92
CA ASN A 127 11.98 -7.49 -17.17
C ASN A 127 10.70 -7.81 -16.36
N GLY A 128 9.69 -6.96 -16.42
CA GLY A 128 8.41 -7.12 -15.72
C GLY A 128 8.47 -6.90 -14.21
N LYS A 129 9.61 -6.45 -13.66
CA LYS A 129 9.81 -6.36 -12.22
C LYS A 129 9.21 -5.10 -11.62
N PHE A 130 9.30 -3.96 -12.31
CA PHE A 130 9.01 -2.64 -11.77
C PHE A 130 8.01 -1.86 -12.62
N SER A 131 7.34 -0.94 -11.98
CA SER A 131 6.56 0.13 -12.60
C SER A 131 6.61 1.36 -11.72
N TRP A 132 6.23 2.52 -12.23
CA TRP A 132 6.25 3.76 -11.48
C TRP A 132 5.12 4.69 -11.90
N GLU A 133 4.76 5.59 -11.01
CA GLU A 133 3.86 6.71 -11.28
C GLU A 133 4.24 7.94 -10.46
N GLU A 134 3.85 9.12 -10.95
CA GLU A 134 3.85 10.34 -10.16
C GLU A 134 2.51 10.44 -9.41
N VAL A 135 2.57 10.73 -8.11
CA VAL A 135 1.39 10.85 -7.25
C VAL A 135 1.31 12.20 -6.55
N GLU A 136 0.11 12.54 -6.10
CA GLU A 136 -0.15 13.69 -5.24
C GLU A 136 0.51 13.53 -3.87
N CYS A 137 0.49 14.61 -3.07
CA CYS A 137 1.14 14.66 -1.77
C CYS A 137 0.77 13.50 -0.85
N LEU A 138 1.80 12.76 -0.42
CA LEU A 138 1.69 11.64 0.51
C LEU A 138 1.85 12.04 1.99
N GLY A 139 2.02 13.34 2.27
CA GLY A 139 2.02 13.88 3.62
C GLY A 139 3.37 13.83 4.36
N ALA A 140 4.47 13.42 3.72
CA ALA A 140 5.81 13.38 4.30
C ALA A 140 6.67 14.59 3.92
N CYS A 141 6.07 15.78 3.79
CA CYS A 141 6.73 16.99 3.29
C CYS A 141 7.94 17.45 4.11
N ALA A 142 7.99 17.11 5.41
CA ALA A 142 9.13 17.42 6.27
C ALA A 142 10.40 16.65 5.88
N ASN A 143 10.25 15.54 5.15
CA ASN A 143 11.30 14.63 4.72
C ASN A 143 11.32 14.50 3.19
N ALA A 144 10.99 15.57 2.48
CA ALA A 144 11.01 15.62 1.01
C ALA A 144 12.45 15.60 0.47
N PRO A 145 12.68 15.03 -0.73
CA PRO A 145 11.71 14.33 -1.55
C PRO A 145 11.52 12.87 -1.12
N MET A 146 10.39 12.28 -1.48
CA MET A 146 10.04 10.94 -1.03
C MET A 146 9.32 10.12 -2.09
N VAL A 147 9.39 8.79 -1.93
CA VAL A 147 8.71 7.80 -2.75
C VAL A 147 8.00 6.80 -1.84
N GLN A 148 6.78 6.43 -2.17
CA GLN A 148 6.12 5.26 -1.59
C GLN A 148 6.43 4.03 -2.43
N ILE A 149 6.82 2.95 -1.77
CA ILE A 149 7.09 1.66 -2.41
C ILE A 149 6.34 0.59 -1.61
N GLY A 150 5.32 0.02 -2.22
CA GLY A 150 4.41 -0.88 -1.49
C GLY A 150 3.67 -0.15 -0.37
N LYS A 151 3.91 -0.58 0.88
CA LYS A 151 3.26 -0.01 2.08
C LYS A 151 4.12 1.03 2.79
N ASP A 152 5.36 1.23 2.35
CA ASP A 152 6.36 2.01 3.05
C ASP A 152 6.76 3.28 2.33
N TYR A 153 7.18 4.27 3.12
CA TYR A 153 7.77 5.51 2.66
C TYR A 153 9.29 5.42 2.73
N TYR A 154 9.92 5.86 1.66
CA TYR A 154 11.36 6.11 1.57
C TYR A 154 11.54 7.62 1.40
N GLU A 155 12.17 8.24 2.37
CA GLU A 155 12.15 9.68 2.57
C GLU A 155 13.57 10.25 2.54
N ASP A 156 13.70 11.59 2.40
CA ASP A 156 15.01 12.28 2.34
C ASP A 156 15.92 11.69 1.23
N LEU A 157 15.33 11.43 0.08
CA LEU A 157 16.01 10.79 -1.02
C LEU A 157 16.92 11.74 -1.80
N THR A 158 18.03 11.20 -2.27
CA THR A 158 18.81 11.76 -3.39
C THR A 158 18.68 10.84 -4.59
N THR A 159 19.08 11.30 -5.77
CA THR A 159 19.09 10.49 -7.00
C THR A 159 19.91 9.22 -6.84
N GLU A 160 21.09 9.32 -6.20
CA GLU A 160 21.98 8.19 -5.95
C GLU A 160 21.30 7.16 -5.03
N LYS A 161 20.78 7.61 -3.89
CA LYS A 161 20.09 6.71 -2.94
C LYS A 161 18.87 6.06 -3.56
N PHE A 162 18.09 6.79 -4.34
CA PHE A 162 16.93 6.23 -5.00
C PHE A 162 17.33 5.22 -6.08
N SER A 163 18.39 5.50 -6.83
CA SER A 163 18.97 4.54 -7.77
C SER A 163 19.43 3.25 -7.08
N ASP A 164 20.12 3.37 -5.94
CA ASP A 164 20.59 2.24 -5.13
C ASP A 164 19.42 1.42 -4.59
N LEU A 165 18.32 2.08 -4.12
CA LEU A 165 17.11 1.41 -3.69
C LEU A 165 16.50 0.53 -4.79
N ILE A 166 16.42 1.03 -6.03
CA ILE A 166 15.90 0.25 -7.17
C ILE A 166 16.79 -0.98 -7.40
N ASP A 167 18.12 -0.83 -7.33
CA ASP A 167 19.07 -1.92 -7.51
C ASP A 167 18.97 -2.96 -6.40
N GLU A 168 18.77 -2.55 -5.14
CA GLU A 168 18.54 -3.46 -4.02
C GLU A 168 17.27 -4.30 -4.22
N PHE A 169 16.16 -3.68 -4.64
CA PHE A 169 14.94 -4.42 -4.99
C PHE A 169 15.14 -5.36 -6.17
N ASP A 170 15.95 -4.97 -7.18
CA ASP A 170 16.26 -5.85 -8.31
C ASP A 170 17.06 -7.08 -7.89
N ASN A 171 17.92 -6.92 -6.89
CA ASN A 171 18.72 -7.99 -6.27
C ASN A 171 17.90 -8.85 -5.29
N GLY A 172 16.63 -8.52 -5.02
CA GLY A 172 15.75 -9.25 -4.12
C GLY A 172 15.88 -8.86 -2.65
N ASN A 173 16.58 -7.77 -2.35
CA ASN A 173 16.65 -7.19 -1.02
C ASN A 173 15.46 -6.26 -0.78
N VAL A 174 15.06 -6.11 0.49
CA VAL A 174 14.05 -5.12 0.92
C VAL A 174 14.76 -4.10 1.80
N PRO A 175 15.08 -2.90 1.27
CA PRO A 175 15.74 -1.86 2.05
C PRO A 175 14.87 -1.39 3.22
N ILE A 176 15.52 -0.89 4.27
CA ILE A 176 14.81 -0.37 5.45
C ILE A 176 14.13 0.95 5.07
N PRO A 177 12.80 1.06 5.27
CA PRO A 177 12.07 2.29 4.94
C PRO A 177 12.30 3.42 5.93
N GLY A 178 11.71 4.56 5.63
CA GLY A 178 11.84 5.79 6.42
C GLY A 178 12.92 6.72 5.88
N PRO A 179 13.39 7.66 6.69
CA PRO A 179 14.41 8.63 6.27
C PRO A 179 15.72 7.98 5.87
N GLN A 180 16.19 8.27 4.67
CA GLN A 180 17.41 7.68 4.12
C GLN A 180 18.69 8.49 4.45
N ASN A 181 18.54 9.62 5.16
CA ASN A 181 19.65 10.46 5.58
C ASN A 181 20.12 10.21 7.03
N GLY A 182 19.51 9.23 7.73
CA GLY A 182 19.83 8.89 9.11
C GLY A 182 18.99 9.61 10.16
N ARG A 183 18.00 10.42 9.77
CA ARG A 183 17.00 10.93 10.72
C ARG A 183 16.14 9.80 11.27
N TYR A 184 15.70 9.92 12.51
CA TYR A 184 14.81 8.93 13.12
C TYR A 184 13.37 9.01 12.55
N ALA A 185 12.88 10.23 12.39
CA ALA A 185 11.54 10.53 11.86
C ALA A 185 11.55 11.90 11.15
N ALA A 186 10.71 12.84 11.56
CA ALA A 186 10.59 14.18 10.98
C ALA A 186 11.28 15.27 11.84
N GLU A 187 12.27 14.90 12.64
CA GLU A 187 13.07 15.87 13.38
C GLU A 187 13.96 16.71 12.43
N PRO A 188 14.44 17.88 12.90
CA PRO A 188 15.38 18.69 12.13
C PRO A 188 16.62 17.88 11.70
N GLU A 189 17.14 18.12 10.51
CA GLU A 189 18.34 17.44 9.99
C GLU A 189 19.56 17.58 10.93
N GLY A 190 19.68 18.71 11.60
CA GLY A 190 20.72 18.94 12.63
C GLY A 190 20.47 18.25 13.97
N GLY A 191 19.48 17.38 14.06
CA GLY A 191 19.09 16.64 15.25
C GLY A 191 18.05 17.35 16.10
N LEU A 192 17.65 16.69 17.20
CA LEU A 192 16.57 17.15 18.07
C LEU A 192 16.91 18.48 18.75
N THR A 193 16.01 19.46 18.66
CA THR A 193 16.07 20.73 19.33
C THR A 193 15.29 20.73 20.65
N SER A 194 14.35 19.82 20.85
CA SER A 194 13.50 19.64 22.02
C SER A 194 13.45 18.19 22.47
N LEU A 195 12.89 17.89 23.64
CA LEU A 195 12.67 16.55 24.18
C LEU A 195 13.92 15.65 24.21
N LYS A 196 15.11 16.23 24.28
CA LYS A 196 16.40 15.52 24.25
C LYS A 196 16.55 14.45 25.33
N ALA A 197 15.83 14.57 26.44
CA ALA A 197 15.87 13.60 27.54
C ALA A 197 15.25 12.23 27.13
N TYR A 198 14.36 12.22 26.15
CA TYR A 198 13.66 11.00 25.67
C TYR A 198 14.45 10.21 24.64
N THR A 199 15.53 10.77 24.08
CA THR A 199 16.36 10.07 23.07
C THR A 199 17.03 8.81 23.62
N LYS A 200 17.29 8.74 24.92
CA LYS A 200 17.96 7.59 25.57
C LYS A 200 17.12 6.31 25.59
N SER A 201 15.81 6.42 25.37
CA SER A 201 14.88 5.28 25.30
C SER A 201 14.38 5.01 23.89
N ALA A 202 14.85 5.75 22.89
CA ALA A 202 14.44 5.57 21.52
C ALA A 202 14.92 4.21 20.98
N THR A 203 14.03 3.50 20.28
CA THR A 203 14.37 2.37 19.46
C THR A 203 15.26 2.81 18.29
N ILE A 204 15.94 1.88 17.63
CA ILE A 204 16.79 2.18 16.46
C ILE A 204 15.92 2.78 15.33
N TYR A 205 14.74 2.25 15.17
CA TYR A 205 13.79 2.67 14.13
C TYR A 205 12.55 3.31 14.73
N ASN A 206 11.93 4.24 14.00
CA ASN A 206 10.59 4.72 14.33
C ASN A 206 9.55 3.59 14.15
N ALA A 207 8.33 3.80 14.64
CA ALA A 207 7.32 2.72 14.69
C ALA A 207 6.99 2.12 13.31
N SER A 208 6.96 2.92 12.25
CA SER A 208 6.67 2.45 10.89
C SER A 208 7.83 1.62 10.33
N ALA A 209 9.05 2.14 10.43
CA ALA A 209 10.24 1.41 9.99
C ALA A 209 10.46 0.13 10.82
N GLN A 210 10.19 0.17 12.13
CA GLN A 210 10.28 -1.02 12.99
C GLN A 210 9.27 -2.10 12.57
N THR A 211 8.03 -1.72 12.25
CA THR A 211 7.02 -2.65 11.74
C THR A 211 7.47 -3.32 10.43
N ALA A 212 8.05 -2.54 9.52
CA ALA A 212 8.59 -3.06 8.26
C ALA A 212 9.73 -4.06 8.50
N VAL A 213 10.64 -3.73 9.41
CA VAL A 213 11.76 -4.62 9.78
C VAL A 213 11.26 -5.91 10.42
N ASP A 214 10.28 -5.81 11.33
CA ASP A 214 9.72 -6.98 12.04
C ASP A 214 8.97 -7.92 11.08
N LEU A 215 8.24 -7.37 10.12
CA LEU A 215 7.51 -8.15 9.12
C LEU A 215 8.41 -8.65 8.00
N ASN A 216 9.52 -7.96 7.72
CA ASN A 216 10.44 -8.22 6.59
C ASN A 216 9.71 -8.39 5.24
N ASP A 217 8.62 -7.65 5.03
CA ASP A 217 7.67 -7.94 3.96
C ASP A 217 6.79 -6.76 3.53
N THR A 218 7.29 -5.54 3.52
CA THR A 218 6.44 -4.40 3.25
C THR A 218 6.14 -4.18 1.77
N VAL A 219 7.03 -4.59 0.88
CA VAL A 219 6.90 -4.44 -0.57
C VAL A 219 6.25 -5.63 -1.23
N LYS A 220 6.30 -6.81 -0.63
CA LYS A 220 5.70 -8.01 -1.20
C LYS A 220 4.19 -7.89 -1.30
N ARG A 221 3.67 -8.50 -2.36
CA ARG A 221 2.24 -8.73 -2.51
C ARG A 221 1.77 -9.78 -1.51
N ILE A 222 0.54 -9.62 -1.06
CA ILE A 222 -0.13 -10.61 -0.23
C ILE A 222 -0.30 -11.89 -1.05
N ASP A 223 0.20 -13.01 -0.55
CA ASP A 223 0.17 -14.33 -1.18
C ASP A 223 -0.74 -15.34 -0.45
N GLY A 224 -1.44 -14.90 0.59
CA GLY A 224 -2.33 -15.72 1.40
C GLY A 224 -1.66 -16.33 2.64
N THR A 225 -0.40 -16.00 2.92
CA THR A 225 0.34 -16.50 4.10
C THR A 225 0.38 -15.50 5.25
N GLU A 226 -0.25 -14.33 5.08
CA GLU A 226 -0.27 -13.26 6.06
C GLU A 226 -0.99 -13.67 7.35
N VAL A 227 -0.65 -12.97 8.43
CA VAL A 227 -1.34 -13.13 9.71
C VAL A 227 -2.86 -12.87 9.53
N PRO A 228 -3.72 -13.82 9.88
CA PRO A 228 -5.17 -13.65 9.76
C PRO A 228 -5.67 -12.45 10.56
N LEU A 229 -6.73 -11.82 10.07
CA LEU A 229 -7.41 -10.77 10.83
C LEU A 229 -7.94 -11.34 12.15
N LEU A 230 -7.50 -10.79 13.27
CA LEU A 230 -8.05 -11.12 14.57
C LEU A 230 -9.46 -10.53 14.70
N THR A 231 -10.42 -11.40 15.04
CA THR A 231 -11.84 -11.02 15.17
C THR A 231 -12.37 -11.27 16.59
N PRO A 232 -11.81 -10.62 17.63
CA PRO A 232 -12.18 -10.87 19.02
C PRO A 232 -13.65 -10.53 19.31
N TRP A 233 -14.29 -9.64 18.54
CA TRP A 233 -15.70 -9.31 18.64
C TRP A 233 -16.63 -10.47 18.27
N LEU A 234 -16.25 -11.35 17.34
CA LEU A 234 -17.06 -12.52 16.97
C LEU A 234 -17.24 -13.49 18.13
N SER A 235 -16.24 -13.64 18.98
CA SER A 235 -16.32 -14.50 20.17
C SER A 235 -17.32 -13.94 21.22
N LYS A 236 -17.44 -12.61 21.30
CA LYS A 236 -18.42 -11.94 22.18
C LYS A 236 -19.85 -12.12 21.68
N ILE A 237 -20.09 -12.03 20.37
CA ILE A 237 -21.40 -12.22 19.75
C ILE A 237 -21.90 -13.66 19.96
N LYS A 238 -21.03 -14.67 19.79
CA LYS A 238 -21.36 -16.08 20.04
C LYS A 238 -21.74 -16.34 21.50
N LYS A 239 -21.12 -15.66 22.47
CA LYS A 239 -21.48 -15.76 23.90
C LYS A 239 -22.83 -15.13 24.20
N SER A 240 -23.17 -13.99 23.61
CA SER A 240 -24.46 -13.33 23.83
C SER A 240 -25.64 -14.13 23.24
N LYS A 241 -25.47 -14.77 22.08
CA LYS A 241 -26.51 -15.65 21.48
C LYS A 241 -26.78 -16.93 22.32
N LYS A 242 -25.80 -17.38 23.13
CA LYS A 242 -25.95 -18.52 24.02
C LYS A 242 -26.71 -18.18 25.32
N MET A 243 -26.85 -16.90 25.65
CA MET A 243 -27.48 -16.43 26.90
C MET A 243 -28.95 -16.00 26.73
N LEU A 244 -29.54 -16.12 25.54
CA LEU A 244 -30.99 -15.93 25.37
C LEU A 244 -31.67 -17.24 25.69
N PRO A 245 -32.49 -17.32 26.79
CA PRO A 245 -33.28 -18.50 27.10
C PRO A 245 -34.28 -18.71 25.96
N LYS A 246 -34.41 -19.95 25.51
CA LYS A 246 -35.48 -20.36 24.62
C LYS A 246 -36.78 -20.26 25.41
N THR A 247 -37.57 -19.24 25.13
CA THR A 247 -38.99 -19.20 25.50
C THR A 247 -39.80 -19.97 24.48
#